data_781a5e24bd4348a77fbfe5a451a0d615
#
_entry.id   781a5e24bd4348a77fbfe5a451a0d615
#
_cell.length_a   1.000
_cell.length_b   1.000
_cell.length_c   1.000
_cell.angle_alpha   90.00
_cell.angle_beta   90.00
_cell.angle_gamma   90.00
#
_symmetry.space_group_name_H-M   'P 1'
#
loop_
_entity.id
_entity.type
_entity.pdbx_description
1 polymer ?
#
loop_
_entity_poly.entity_id
_entity_poly.type
_entity_poly.pdbx_seq_one_letter_code
_entity_poly.pdbx_strand_id
1 'polypeptide(L)'
;FVTDSVFIELQNKQIRTMDRKKMKRVALGALICAFSLSSCADKDVYQGGEGGNDKNTPLSPTEAFDFNMKQEVKVNVDYGFTNDYYIVFELYSQNPMKEEDGSWVKDETLSYIYSASTDKKGKYSGSTQIASDIKEVWLYTDYLGAISPVKITISDNGEIKYNQADYIASLNTQTRGVTNSGHNYLDDWMLMPGADWDIYGLPSNIEPNISMPSAATLYSIKEVYSSKGNGKTMEDVYPQFFGSNISSEIKVIKDTELSLVFVASTASWKNVVGYFTYPTGTVPNVDNIQKVLAFPNATPINKIVENERVGALLCGHEVKLKYWNSEKQQFEDKFPAGVTVGWCLEGNGFNKGNIVRHSYVGEPRYSYSAMNSDNKQRVVALRDKGTDQLVAIGFEDNKDLDYCDATFYLKIAESQAIDTDLPELPSVDPPITVNNTVTGLLAFEDLWPSQGDYDMNDVIVEYKSTIYQNALTGKAYKIVDEFTPVHSGGSLVSGFGYQLYQLEQDRVRSIKVEGPEGWRVETDQSSPTIILFDNLRSVIGQKYTVTIDLADVDPKQVASPYNPFIFVTSRAREVHLVNYPPTDKADKELFNTHDDVSNVSAGIYYISRYKGEVDLMPYGMN
;
A
#
# COMPACT_ATOMS: atom_id res chain seq x y z
N PHE A 1 -4.88 48.22 23.64
CA PHE A 1 -6.29 47.95 24.08
C PHE A 1 -7.31 47.96 22.93
N VAL A 2 -6.90 47.61 21.68
CA VAL A 2 -7.86 47.51 20.53
C VAL A 2 -7.62 46.24 19.71
N THR A 3 -6.65 45.39 20.07
CA THR A 3 -6.28 44.21 19.27
C THR A 3 -6.92 42.90 19.75
N ASP A 4 -7.39 42.81 20.97
CA ASP A 4 -7.92 41.53 21.51
C ASP A 4 -9.40 41.28 21.18
N SER A 5 -10.17 42.33 20.92
CA SER A 5 -11.61 42.21 20.57
C SER A 5 -11.85 41.68 19.15
N VAL A 6 -10.94 41.95 18.21
CA VAL A 6 -11.05 41.50 16.82
C VAL A 6 -10.68 40.02 16.64
N PHE A 7 -9.78 39.52 17.48
CA PHE A 7 -9.36 38.09 17.41
C PHE A 7 -10.45 37.14 17.96
N ILE A 8 -11.19 37.57 18.98
CA ILE A 8 -12.28 36.77 19.56
C ILE A 8 -13.51 36.76 18.59
N GLU A 9 -13.73 37.82 17.86
CA GLU A 9 -14.86 37.92 16.89
C GLU A 9 -14.59 37.08 15.63
N LEU A 10 -13.34 36.96 15.19
CA LEU A 10 -12.93 36.09 14.08
C LEU A 10 -12.96 34.59 14.45
N GLN A 11 -12.57 34.21 15.65
CA GLN A 11 -12.72 32.84 16.11
C GLN A 11 -14.20 32.43 16.25
N ASN A 12 -15.06 33.30 16.76
CA ASN A 12 -16.50 33.02 16.88
C ASN A 12 -17.22 32.97 15.51
N LYS A 13 -16.70 33.61 14.46
CA LYS A 13 -17.23 33.53 13.11
C LYS A 13 -16.84 32.25 12.36
N GLN A 14 -15.63 31.69 12.63
CA GLN A 14 -15.22 30.41 12.06
C GLN A 14 -15.98 29.21 12.67
N ILE A 15 -16.37 29.29 13.95
CA ILE A 15 -17.17 28.24 14.61
C ILE A 15 -18.63 28.23 14.10
N ARG A 16 -19.16 29.33 13.59
CA ARG A 16 -20.55 29.41 13.09
C ARG A 16 -20.75 28.87 11.67
N THR A 17 -19.69 28.58 10.91
CA THR A 17 -19.77 28.11 9.52
C THR A 17 -19.42 26.62 9.35
N MET A 18 -19.16 25.88 10.43
CA MET A 18 -18.98 24.43 10.33
C MET A 18 -20.32 23.73 10.13
N ASP A 19 -20.45 23.04 9.00
CA ASP A 19 -21.62 22.27 8.61
C ASP A 19 -22.03 21.28 9.71
N ARG A 20 -23.34 21.22 10.04
CA ARG A 20 -23.92 20.29 11.04
C ARG A 20 -23.57 18.82 10.79
N LYS A 21 -23.23 18.43 9.55
CA LYS A 21 -22.76 17.09 9.22
C LYS A 21 -21.32 16.80 9.72
N LYS A 22 -20.44 17.82 9.76
CA LYS A 22 -19.08 17.67 10.33
C LYS A 22 -19.11 17.56 11.85
N MET A 23 -19.96 18.33 12.52
CA MET A 23 -20.14 18.21 13.98
C MET A 23 -20.69 16.85 14.41
N LYS A 24 -21.57 16.22 13.62
CA LYS A 24 -22.06 14.84 13.91
C LYS A 24 -20.96 13.77 13.76
N ARG A 25 -20.01 13.97 12.86
CA ARG A 25 -18.88 13.03 12.70
C ARG A 25 -17.83 13.17 13.80
N VAL A 26 -17.55 14.37 14.26
CA VAL A 26 -16.65 14.61 15.40
C VAL A 26 -17.29 14.14 16.72
N ALA A 27 -18.60 14.34 16.91
CA ALA A 27 -19.33 13.82 18.07
C ALA A 27 -19.46 12.30 18.07
N LEU A 28 -19.53 11.66 16.88
CA LEU A 28 -19.60 10.21 16.76
C LEU A 28 -18.22 9.57 17.03
N GLY A 29 -17.12 10.21 16.59
CA GLY A 29 -15.75 9.76 16.91
C GLY A 29 -15.43 9.88 18.41
N ALA A 30 -15.83 10.98 19.06
CA ALA A 30 -15.67 11.14 20.50
C ALA A 30 -16.59 10.21 21.33
N LEU A 31 -17.74 9.82 20.78
CA LEU A 31 -18.67 8.89 21.43
C LEU A 31 -18.17 7.44 21.33
N ILE A 32 -17.50 7.07 20.23
CA ILE A 32 -16.91 5.72 20.08
C ILE A 32 -15.70 5.56 21.00
N CYS A 33 -14.88 6.57 21.21
CA CYS A 33 -13.80 6.54 22.21
C CYS A 33 -14.31 6.54 23.66
N ALA A 34 -15.51 7.09 23.94
CA ALA A 34 -16.09 7.09 25.29
C ALA A 34 -16.82 5.78 25.63
N PHE A 35 -17.23 4.98 24.64
CA PHE A 35 -17.88 3.68 24.86
C PHE A 35 -16.89 2.51 25.02
N SER A 36 -15.63 2.67 24.62
CA SER A 36 -14.60 1.66 24.81
C SER A 36 -13.99 1.66 26.24
N LEU A 37 -14.31 2.66 27.07
CA LEU A 37 -13.82 2.77 28.45
C LEU A 37 -14.85 2.37 29.52
N SER A 38 -16.04 1.88 29.15
CA SER A 38 -17.09 1.50 30.11
C SER A 38 -17.55 0.05 30.03
N SER A 39 -16.73 -0.85 29.49
CA SER A 39 -17.03 -2.28 29.40
C SER A 39 -16.11 -3.12 30.27
N CYS A 40 -16.07 -2.86 31.56
CA CYS A 40 -15.55 -3.83 32.53
C CYS A 40 -16.41 -3.81 33.78
N ALA A 41 -17.66 -4.21 33.67
CA ALA A 41 -18.49 -4.62 34.82
C ALA A 41 -19.67 -5.47 34.37
N ASP A 42 -19.42 -6.62 33.78
CA ASP A 42 -20.39 -7.71 33.78
C ASP A 42 -19.83 -8.85 34.61
N LYS A 43 -20.50 -9.03 35.75
CA LYS A 43 -20.26 -10.13 36.68
C LYS A 43 -20.85 -11.41 36.11
N ASP A 44 -20.12 -12.11 35.29
CA ASP A 44 -20.36 -13.53 35.07
C ASP A 44 -19.49 -14.34 36.04
N VAL A 45 -20.08 -14.70 37.16
CA VAL A 45 -19.49 -15.54 38.18
C VAL A 45 -19.30 -16.95 37.62
N TYR A 46 -18.08 -17.28 37.25
CA TYR A 46 -17.68 -18.67 37.02
C TYR A 46 -17.52 -19.37 38.38
N GLN A 47 -18.42 -20.29 38.69
CA GLN A 47 -18.27 -21.16 39.86
C GLN A 47 -17.25 -22.26 39.54
N GLY A 48 -15.98 -21.99 39.79
CA GLY A 48 -14.90 -22.99 39.81
C GLY A 48 -14.87 -23.71 41.16
N GLY A 49 -14.67 -25.04 41.11
CA GLY A 49 -14.68 -25.90 42.27
C GLY A 49 -13.61 -25.62 43.30
N GLU A 50 -13.91 -25.93 44.58
CA GLU A 50 -13.07 -25.81 45.76
C GLU A 50 -11.76 -26.64 45.62
N GLY A 51 -10.65 -25.98 45.26
CA GLY A 51 -9.29 -26.46 45.48
C GLY A 51 -8.56 -25.38 46.24
N GLY A 52 -8.12 -25.69 47.47
CA GLY A 52 -7.35 -24.75 48.32
C GLY A 52 -6.06 -24.35 47.61
N ASN A 53 -6.03 -23.16 47.07
CA ASN A 53 -4.90 -22.62 46.33
C ASN A 53 -4.05 -21.76 47.27
N ASP A 54 -2.81 -22.22 47.47
CA ASP A 54 -1.72 -21.40 47.96
C ASP A 54 -1.57 -20.21 46.97
N LYS A 55 -1.80 -18.98 47.40
CA LYS A 55 -1.88 -17.78 46.56
C LYS A 55 -0.61 -17.53 45.72
N ASN A 56 0.50 -18.14 46.06
CA ASN A 56 1.81 -17.95 45.46
C ASN A 56 2.31 -19.17 44.65
N THR A 57 1.42 -20.09 44.28
CA THR A 57 1.84 -21.22 43.40
C THR A 57 2.12 -20.69 41.99
N PRO A 58 3.35 -20.93 41.45
CA PRO A 58 3.67 -20.53 40.08
C PRO A 58 2.72 -21.17 39.06
N LEU A 59 2.33 -20.40 38.05
CA LEU A 59 1.47 -20.90 36.98
C LEU A 59 2.12 -22.02 36.17
N SER A 60 1.34 -23.04 35.86
CA SER A 60 1.74 -24.00 34.82
C SER A 60 1.52 -23.41 33.42
N PRO A 61 2.23 -23.89 32.38
CA PRO A 61 2.03 -23.42 31.01
C PRO A 61 0.59 -23.59 30.49
N THR A 62 -0.19 -24.54 31.06
CA THR A 62 -1.58 -24.78 30.69
C THR A 62 -2.57 -23.84 31.37
N GLU A 63 -2.16 -23.13 32.44
CA GLU A 63 -2.97 -22.17 33.16
C GLU A 63 -2.71 -20.72 32.70
N ALA A 64 -1.62 -20.49 31.97
CA ALA A 64 -1.28 -19.15 31.48
C ALA A 64 -2.30 -18.71 30.44
N PHE A 65 -2.94 -17.57 30.67
CA PHE A 65 -3.82 -16.93 29.69
C PHE A 65 -2.98 -16.12 28.70
N ASP A 66 -3.37 -16.12 27.44
CA ASP A 66 -2.72 -15.31 26.42
C ASP A 66 -3.32 -13.89 26.40
N PHE A 67 -2.62 -12.93 26.97
CA PHE A 67 -2.98 -11.51 26.94
C PHE A 67 -2.49 -10.79 25.67
N ASN A 68 -2.07 -11.53 24.67
CA ASN A 68 -1.49 -10.96 23.47
C ASN A 68 -2.59 -10.27 22.64
N MET A 69 -2.52 -8.95 22.54
CA MET A 69 -3.37 -8.14 21.66
C MET A 69 -2.96 -8.28 20.19
N LYS A 70 -1.90 -9.05 19.91
CA LYS A 70 -1.39 -9.34 18.57
C LYS A 70 -1.51 -10.82 18.25
N GLN A 71 -1.73 -11.11 16.99
CA GLN A 71 -1.69 -12.46 16.43
C GLN A 71 -0.51 -12.60 15.47
N GLU A 72 0.17 -13.73 15.52
CA GLU A 72 1.16 -14.08 14.50
C GLU A 72 0.42 -14.59 13.26
N VAL A 73 0.72 -14.00 12.09
CA VAL A 73 0.17 -14.41 10.82
C VAL A 73 1.27 -14.82 9.86
N LYS A 74 1.05 -15.92 9.12
CA LYS A 74 1.90 -16.33 8.01
C LYS A 74 1.47 -15.59 6.76
N VAL A 75 2.42 -15.01 6.05
CA VAL A 75 2.19 -14.26 4.82
C VAL A 75 2.81 -15.02 3.65
N ASN A 76 1.98 -15.50 2.74
CA ASN A 76 2.37 -16.19 1.53
C ASN A 76 1.81 -15.46 0.31
N VAL A 77 2.69 -14.87 -0.50
CA VAL A 77 2.34 -14.13 -1.72
C VAL A 77 3.04 -14.75 -2.92
N ASP A 78 2.29 -14.98 -3.99
CA ASP A 78 2.80 -15.49 -5.26
C ASP A 78 2.15 -14.73 -6.41
N TYR A 79 2.91 -13.83 -7.04
CA TYR A 79 2.47 -13.08 -8.21
C TYR A 79 2.62 -13.86 -9.53
N GLY A 80 3.30 -15.01 -9.50
CA GLY A 80 3.38 -15.94 -10.63
C GLY A 80 4.24 -15.49 -11.79
N PHE A 81 5.15 -14.50 -11.63
CA PHE A 81 6.01 -14.10 -12.73
C PHE A 81 7.44 -14.61 -12.61
N THR A 82 8.10 -14.61 -13.75
CA THR A 82 9.47 -15.11 -13.94
C THR A 82 10.48 -13.98 -14.05
N ASN A 83 10.16 -12.80 -13.50
CA ASN A 83 11.03 -11.63 -13.54
C ASN A 83 12.26 -11.84 -12.67
N ASP A 84 13.41 -11.37 -13.12
CA ASP A 84 14.60 -11.21 -12.27
C ASP A 84 14.50 -9.93 -11.42
N TYR A 85 13.35 -9.70 -10.80
CA TYR A 85 13.05 -8.46 -10.13
C TYR A 85 12.32 -8.66 -8.82
N TYR A 86 12.69 -7.91 -7.79
CA TYR A 86 12.05 -7.94 -6.48
C TYR A 86 10.89 -6.94 -6.46
N ILE A 87 9.73 -7.40 -5.99
CA ILE A 87 8.54 -6.58 -5.87
C ILE A 87 8.30 -6.28 -4.41
N VAL A 88 8.24 -4.99 -4.08
CA VAL A 88 7.79 -4.54 -2.75
C VAL A 88 6.27 -4.59 -2.71
N PHE A 89 5.72 -5.15 -1.64
CA PHE A 89 4.30 -5.13 -1.34
C PHE A 89 4.04 -4.65 0.09
N GLU A 90 2.84 -4.17 0.31
CA GLU A 90 2.39 -3.62 1.58
C GLU A 90 1.05 -4.25 1.96
N LEU A 91 0.82 -4.47 3.26
CA LEU A 91 -0.47 -4.88 3.80
C LEU A 91 -1.11 -3.72 4.56
N TYR A 92 -2.38 -3.47 4.31
CA TYR A 92 -3.17 -2.43 4.95
C TYR A 92 -4.38 -3.04 5.65
N SER A 93 -4.85 -2.42 6.73
CA SER A 93 -6.10 -2.80 7.41
C SER A 93 -7.36 -2.27 6.70
N GLN A 94 -7.21 -1.34 5.76
CA GLN A 94 -8.28 -0.79 4.94
C GLN A 94 -7.79 -0.54 3.51
N ASN A 95 -8.72 -0.29 2.56
CA ASN A 95 -8.34 -0.04 1.16
C ASN A 95 -7.38 1.15 1.05
N PRO A 96 -6.15 0.96 0.54
CA PRO A 96 -5.17 2.04 0.41
C PRO A 96 -5.43 2.97 -0.78
N MET A 97 -6.45 2.72 -1.61
CA MET A 97 -6.77 3.56 -2.76
C MET A 97 -7.96 4.47 -2.47
N LYS A 98 -7.88 5.70 -2.95
CA LYS A 98 -8.97 6.68 -2.93
C LYS A 98 -9.17 7.30 -4.32
N GLU A 99 -10.35 7.83 -4.57
CA GLU A 99 -10.61 8.68 -5.74
C GLU A 99 -10.25 10.13 -5.41
N GLU A 100 -9.40 10.74 -6.24
CA GLU A 100 -8.99 12.13 -6.12
C GLU A 100 -8.86 12.72 -7.53
N ASP A 101 -9.57 13.82 -7.79
CA ASP A 101 -9.59 14.55 -9.07
C ASP A 101 -9.88 13.69 -10.32
N GLY A 102 -10.67 12.63 -10.17
CA GLY A 102 -11.02 11.73 -11.26
C GLY A 102 -10.05 10.59 -11.48
N SER A 103 -9.03 10.45 -10.65
CA SER A 103 -8.05 9.37 -10.68
C SER A 103 -8.07 8.52 -9.41
N TRP A 104 -7.79 7.22 -9.53
CA TRP A 104 -7.55 6.33 -8.40
C TRP A 104 -6.09 6.43 -7.97
N VAL A 105 -5.86 7.03 -6.82
CA VAL A 105 -4.53 7.25 -6.26
C VAL A 105 -4.37 6.55 -4.92
N LYS A 106 -3.13 6.27 -4.56
CA LYS A 106 -2.81 5.77 -3.21
C LYS A 106 -3.09 6.86 -2.17
N ASP A 107 -3.75 6.52 -1.08
CA ASP A 107 -3.93 7.42 0.05
C ASP A 107 -2.67 7.43 0.94
N GLU A 108 -1.81 8.40 0.72
CA GLU A 108 -0.55 8.57 1.46
C GLU A 108 -0.76 8.91 2.96
N THR A 109 -2.01 9.17 3.39
CA THR A 109 -2.32 9.37 4.81
C THR A 109 -2.48 8.06 5.57
N LEU A 110 -2.63 6.93 4.85
CA LEU A 110 -2.76 5.61 5.46
C LEU A 110 -1.38 4.98 5.70
N SER A 111 -1.20 4.43 6.89
CA SER A 111 -0.03 3.63 7.20
C SER A 111 -0.30 2.15 6.88
N TYR A 112 0.66 1.49 6.24
CA TYR A 112 0.61 0.03 6.11
C TYR A 112 0.95 -0.65 7.44
N ILE A 113 0.40 -1.84 7.66
CA ILE A 113 0.68 -2.66 8.85
C ILE A 113 1.87 -3.59 8.67
N TYR A 114 2.24 -3.87 7.42
CA TYR A 114 3.39 -4.71 7.07
C TYR A 114 3.87 -4.39 5.67
N SER A 115 5.17 -4.49 5.43
CA SER A 115 5.78 -4.42 4.09
C SER A 115 6.89 -5.45 3.95
N ALA A 116 7.01 -6.04 2.78
CA ALA A 116 8.09 -6.97 2.45
C ALA A 116 8.39 -6.94 0.94
N SER A 117 9.43 -7.66 0.55
CA SER A 117 9.80 -7.84 -0.85
C SER A 117 9.75 -9.31 -1.25
N THR A 118 9.25 -9.59 -2.45
CA THR A 118 9.30 -10.94 -3.03
C THR A 118 10.73 -11.34 -3.38
N ASP A 119 10.93 -12.61 -3.70
CA ASP A 119 12.10 -13.08 -4.42
C ASP A 119 12.03 -12.67 -5.91
N LYS A 120 13.06 -13.01 -6.69
CA LYS A 120 13.12 -12.74 -8.14
C LYS A 120 12.03 -13.43 -8.97
N LYS A 121 11.31 -14.40 -8.39
CA LYS A 121 10.19 -15.11 -9.01
C LYS A 121 8.83 -14.56 -8.61
N GLY A 122 8.80 -13.42 -7.92
CA GLY A 122 7.58 -12.80 -7.44
C GLY A 122 6.92 -13.52 -6.26
N LYS A 123 7.71 -14.33 -5.48
CA LYS A 123 7.21 -15.11 -4.34
C LYS A 123 7.73 -14.57 -3.03
N TYR A 124 6.88 -14.60 -2.03
CA TYR A 124 7.23 -14.30 -0.65
C TYR A 124 6.60 -15.33 0.29
N SER A 125 7.35 -15.73 1.31
CA SER A 125 6.87 -16.52 2.43
C SER A 125 7.56 -16.06 3.71
N GLY A 126 6.78 -15.62 4.69
CA GLY A 126 7.27 -15.14 5.96
C GLY A 126 6.17 -15.08 7.00
N SER A 127 6.44 -14.48 8.15
CA SER A 127 5.45 -14.23 9.20
C SER A 127 5.61 -12.82 9.76
N THR A 128 4.52 -12.28 10.29
CA THR A 128 4.49 -11.00 10.99
C THR A 128 3.46 -11.03 12.12
N GLN A 129 3.53 -10.06 13.01
CA GLN A 129 2.49 -9.84 14.03
C GLN A 129 1.60 -8.69 13.60
N ILE A 130 0.30 -8.87 13.73
CA ILE A 130 -0.71 -7.84 13.50
C ILE A 130 -1.70 -7.81 14.68
N ALA A 131 -2.49 -6.76 14.79
CA ALA A 131 -3.50 -6.67 15.84
C ALA A 131 -4.53 -7.83 15.71
N SER A 132 -4.93 -8.41 16.83
CA SER A 132 -5.74 -9.64 16.88
C SER A 132 -7.17 -9.46 16.36
N ASP A 133 -7.67 -8.23 16.31
CA ASP A 133 -8.97 -7.83 15.78
C ASP A 133 -9.00 -7.73 14.24
N ILE A 134 -7.84 -7.65 13.58
CA ILE A 134 -7.76 -7.60 12.12
C ILE A 134 -8.08 -8.98 11.54
N LYS A 135 -9.17 -9.07 10.76
CA LYS A 135 -9.63 -10.29 10.09
C LYS A 135 -9.44 -10.25 8.58
N GLU A 136 -9.24 -9.08 8.02
CA GLU A 136 -9.04 -8.85 6.59
C GLU A 136 -7.93 -7.84 6.38
N VAL A 137 -7.16 -8.03 5.32
CA VAL A 137 -6.10 -7.12 4.90
C VAL A 137 -6.22 -6.78 3.42
N TRP A 138 -5.66 -5.65 3.03
CA TRP A 138 -5.48 -5.25 1.66
C TRP A 138 -4.02 -5.40 1.26
N LEU A 139 -3.75 -6.30 0.32
CA LEU A 139 -2.44 -6.47 -0.31
C LEU A 139 -2.28 -5.43 -1.40
N TYR A 140 -1.32 -4.56 -1.27
CA TYR A 140 -1.00 -3.51 -2.23
C TYR A 140 0.44 -3.64 -2.73
N THR A 141 0.62 -3.38 -4.01
CA THR A 141 1.92 -3.11 -4.62
C THR A 141 1.73 -2.08 -5.71
N ASP A 142 2.71 -1.26 -5.95
CA ASP A 142 2.72 -0.30 -7.05
C ASP A 142 3.32 -0.87 -8.34
N TYR A 143 3.65 -2.16 -8.34
CA TYR A 143 4.17 -2.85 -9.53
C TYR A 143 3.05 -3.12 -10.54
N LEU A 144 3.15 -2.55 -11.72
CA LEU A 144 2.10 -2.61 -12.76
C LEU A 144 1.81 -4.02 -13.28
N GLY A 145 2.75 -4.95 -13.17
CA GLY A 145 2.58 -6.36 -13.54
C GLY A 145 1.75 -7.19 -12.55
N ALA A 146 1.34 -6.62 -11.41
CA ALA A 146 0.55 -7.28 -10.40
C ALA A 146 -0.86 -6.69 -10.31
N ILE A 147 -1.85 -7.53 -9.94
CA ILE A 147 -3.18 -7.03 -9.58
C ILE A 147 -3.09 -6.41 -8.18
N SER A 148 -3.43 -5.14 -8.04
CA SER A 148 -3.29 -4.35 -6.82
C SER A 148 -4.31 -3.20 -6.79
N PRO A 149 -4.96 -2.90 -5.63
CA PRO A 149 -4.91 -3.68 -4.40
C PRO A 149 -5.82 -4.91 -4.45
N VAL A 150 -5.57 -5.89 -3.56
CA VAL A 150 -6.41 -7.09 -3.38
C VAL A 150 -6.81 -7.25 -1.94
N LYS A 151 -8.09 -7.43 -1.67
CA LYS A 151 -8.62 -7.75 -0.33
C LYS A 151 -8.47 -9.23 -0.03
N ILE A 152 -7.89 -9.57 1.11
CA ILE A 152 -7.62 -10.95 1.55
C ILE A 152 -8.17 -11.15 2.95
N THR A 153 -8.96 -12.19 3.15
CA THR A 153 -9.41 -12.64 4.48
C THR A 153 -8.30 -13.48 5.12
N ILE A 154 -7.98 -13.22 6.36
CA ILE A 154 -7.06 -14.04 7.15
C ILE A 154 -7.79 -15.32 7.53
N SER A 155 -7.18 -16.47 7.24
CA SER A 155 -7.76 -17.77 7.56
C SER A 155 -7.74 -18.04 9.08
N ASP A 156 -8.57 -18.97 9.54
CA ASP A 156 -8.69 -19.34 10.96
C ASP A 156 -7.36 -19.83 11.56
N ASN A 157 -6.44 -20.33 10.74
CA ASN A 157 -5.10 -20.75 11.14
C ASN A 157 -4.05 -19.62 11.05
N GLY A 158 -4.47 -18.36 10.91
CA GLY A 158 -3.59 -17.20 10.88
C GLY A 158 -2.75 -17.11 9.60
N GLU A 159 -3.32 -17.40 8.42
CA GLU A 159 -2.60 -17.30 7.15
C GLU A 159 -3.22 -16.24 6.23
N ILE A 160 -2.37 -15.35 5.72
CA ILE A 160 -2.64 -14.44 4.61
C ILE A 160 -2.04 -15.10 3.38
N LYS A 161 -2.88 -15.56 2.47
CA LYS A 161 -2.46 -16.26 1.26
C LYS A 161 -2.98 -15.60 0.01
N TYR A 162 -2.08 -15.30 -0.91
CA TYR A 162 -2.38 -14.76 -2.22
C TYR A 162 -1.62 -15.52 -3.30
N ASN A 163 -2.35 -15.97 -4.33
CA ASN A 163 -1.80 -16.45 -5.59
C ASN A 163 -2.53 -15.73 -6.72
N GLN A 164 -1.80 -14.99 -7.57
CA GLN A 164 -2.40 -14.16 -8.61
C GLN A 164 -3.16 -14.97 -9.66
N ALA A 165 -2.65 -16.14 -10.04
CA ALA A 165 -3.33 -16.99 -11.03
C ALA A 165 -4.67 -17.54 -10.48
N ASP A 166 -4.70 -17.96 -9.21
CA ASP A 166 -5.93 -18.43 -8.55
C ASP A 166 -6.94 -17.27 -8.41
N TYR A 167 -6.45 -16.07 -8.08
CA TYR A 167 -7.29 -14.87 -7.99
C TYR A 167 -7.94 -14.53 -9.33
N ILE A 168 -7.16 -14.51 -10.42
CA ILE A 168 -7.66 -14.31 -11.79
C ILE A 168 -8.70 -15.37 -12.15
N ALA A 169 -8.43 -16.64 -11.85
CA ALA A 169 -9.37 -17.73 -12.11
C ALA A 169 -10.68 -17.53 -11.35
N SER A 170 -10.64 -17.06 -10.09
CA SER A 170 -11.84 -16.76 -9.31
C SER A 170 -12.70 -15.64 -9.90
N LEU A 171 -12.07 -14.59 -10.44
CA LEU A 171 -12.77 -13.49 -11.10
C LEU A 171 -13.44 -13.96 -12.40
N ASN A 172 -12.79 -14.86 -13.15
CA ASN A 172 -13.30 -15.38 -14.41
C ASN A 172 -14.45 -16.39 -14.22
N THR A 173 -14.53 -17.08 -13.09
CA THR A 173 -15.66 -17.96 -12.80
C THR A 173 -16.97 -17.20 -12.59
N GLN A 174 -16.90 -15.96 -12.14
CA GLN A 174 -18.08 -15.08 -11.99
C GLN A 174 -18.65 -14.60 -13.34
N THR A 175 -17.90 -14.75 -14.44
CA THR A 175 -18.26 -14.26 -15.77
C THR A 175 -18.75 -15.34 -16.74
N ARG A 176 -18.71 -16.62 -16.37
CA ARG A 176 -19.12 -17.76 -17.23
C ARG A 176 -20.65 -17.85 -17.44
N GLY A 177 -21.28 -16.80 -17.95
CA GLY A 177 -22.72 -16.83 -18.22
C GLY A 177 -23.23 -15.69 -19.09
N VAL A 178 -22.40 -14.76 -19.48
CA VAL A 178 -22.83 -13.58 -20.26
C VAL A 178 -22.09 -13.55 -21.59
N THR A 179 -22.57 -14.33 -22.54
CA THR A 179 -22.29 -14.10 -23.97
C THR A 179 -23.33 -13.12 -24.47
N ASN A 180 -22.95 -11.86 -24.67
CA ASN A 180 -23.78 -10.90 -25.36
C ASN A 180 -23.45 -10.91 -26.84
N SER A 181 -24.38 -11.42 -27.65
CA SER A 181 -24.40 -11.18 -29.11
C SER A 181 -25.13 -9.85 -29.34
N GLY A 182 -24.43 -8.85 -29.84
CA GLY A 182 -25.00 -7.59 -30.29
C GLY A 182 -24.67 -6.39 -29.44
N HIS A 183 -23.40 -6.00 -29.40
CA HIS A 183 -22.98 -4.73 -28.80
C HIS A 183 -23.26 -3.56 -29.74
N ASN A 184 -23.70 -2.43 -29.18
CA ASN A 184 -23.78 -1.20 -29.94
C ASN A 184 -22.44 -0.47 -29.84
N TYR A 185 -21.99 0.08 -30.96
CA TYR A 185 -20.81 0.94 -31.02
C TYR A 185 -21.09 2.12 -31.96
N LEU A 186 -20.20 3.11 -31.93
CA LEU A 186 -20.36 4.34 -32.70
C LEU A 186 -20.02 4.10 -34.18
N ASP A 187 -20.81 4.66 -35.09
CA ASP A 187 -20.65 4.47 -36.54
C ASP A 187 -19.33 5.01 -37.12
N ASP A 188 -18.67 5.90 -36.38
CA ASP A 188 -17.36 6.48 -36.73
C ASP A 188 -16.16 5.64 -36.26
N TRP A 189 -16.40 4.41 -35.76
CA TRP A 189 -15.38 3.42 -35.42
C TRP A 189 -15.43 2.22 -36.35
N MET A 190 -14.27 1.76 -36.78
CA MET A 190 -14.11 0.48 -37.49
C MET A 190 -13.70 -0.62 -36.52
N LEU A 191 -14.22 -1.81 -36.75
CA LEU A 191 -13.79 -3.02 -36.04
C LEU A 191 -12.83 -3.83 -36.92
N MET A 192 -11.75 -4.32 -36.29
CA MET A 192 -10.88 -5.31 -36.92
C MET A 192 -11.66 -6.63 -37.19
N PRO A 193 -11.30 -7.42 -38.20
CA PRO A 193 -11.97 -8.69 -38.46
C PRO A 193 -11.99 -9.61 -37.25
N GLY A 194 -13.19 -10.06 -36.88
CA GLY A 194 -13.40 -10.94 -35.71
C GLY A 194 -13.32 -10.26 -34.36
N ALA A 195 -13.18 -8.94 -34.30
CA ALA A 195 -13.21 -8.21 -33.04
C ALA A 195 -14.62 -8.21 -32.45
N ASP A 196 -14.71 -8.60 -31.20
CA ASP A 196 -15.88 -8.58 -30.34
C ASP A 196 -15.37 -8.43 -28.88
N TRP A 197 -16.23 -8.29 -27.89
CA TRP A 197 -15.85 -8.16 -26.49
C TRP A 197 -16.96 -8.61 -25.53
N ASP A 198 -16.62 -8.84 -24.27
CA ASP A 198 -17.59 -9.16 -23.22
C ASP A 198 -18.22 -7.90 -22.59
N ILE A 199 -19.12 -8.09 -21.62
CA ILE A 199 -19.79 -6.99 -20.92
C ILE A 199 -18.86 -6.08 -20.12
N TYR A 200 -17.62 -6.50 -19.87
CA TYR A 200 -16.57 -5.73 -19.21
C TYR A 200 -15.59 -5.10 -20.20
N GLY A 201 -15.75 -5.37 -21.49
CA GLY A 201 -14.91 -4.84 -22.55
C GLY A 201 -13.61 -5.62 -22.79
N LEU A 202 -13.53 -6.89 -22.37
CA LEU A 202 -12.40 -7.75 -22.73
C LEU A 202 -12.48 -8.11 -24.21
N PRO A 203 -11.51 -7.68 -25.06
CA PRO A 203 -11.54 -8.02 -26.48
C PRO A 203 -11.41 -9.53 -26.73
N SER A 204 -12.18 -10.06 -27.67
CA SER A 204 -12.12 -11.47 -28.07
C SER A 204 -10.84 -11.85 -28.82
N ASN A 205 -10.19 -10.86 -29.46
CA ASN A 205 -8.95 -10.99 -30.22
C ASN A 205 -7.68 -10.69 -29.40
N ILE A 206 -7.77 -10.78 -28.05
CA ILE A 206 -6.60 -10.73 -27.19
C ILE A 206 -5.70 -11.94 -27.46
N GLU A 207 -4.40 -11.71 -27.54
CA GLU A 207 -3.41 -12.78 -27.65
C GLU A 207 -3.46 -13.69 -26.39
N PRO A 208 -3.32 -15.02 -26.57
CA PRO A 208 -3.52 -15.97 -25.47
C PRO A 208 -2.46 -15.89 -24.37
N ASN A 209 -1.32 -15.30 -24.67
CA ASN A 209 -0.21 -15.17 -23.72
C ASN A 209 -0.06 -13.72 -23.26
N ILE A 210 0.14 -13.55 -21.96
CA ILE A 210 0.47 -12.25 -21.38
C ILE A 210 1.84 -11.79 -21.90
N SER A 211 1.89 -10.57 -22.44
CA SER A 211 3.08 -9.95 -22.99
C SER A 211 3.53 -8.80 -22.11
N MET A 212 4.61 -8.97 -21.36
CA MET A 212 5.12 -7.93 -20.48
C MET A 212 6.51 -7.48 -20.89
N PRO A 213 6.82 -6.17 -20.84
CA PRO A 213 8.20 -5.69 -20.88
C PRO A 213 8.94 -6.12 -19.61
N SER A 214 10.22 -5.78 -19.54
CA SER A 214 11.00 -6.02 -18.32
C SER A 214 10.40 -5.30 -17.12
N ALA A 215 10.63 -5.81 -15.91
CA ALA A 215 10.15 -5.16 -14.70
C ALA A 215 10.73 -3.74 -14.54
N ALA A 216 11.97 -3.51 -14.94
CA ALA A 216 12.59 -2.19 -14.94
C ALA A 216 11.89 -1.22 -15.91
N THR A 217 11.51 -1.69 -17.10
CA THR A 217 10.73 -0.89 -18.05
C THR A 217 9.34 -0.57 -17.51
N LEU A 218 8.63 -1.55 -16.90
CA LEU A 218 7.34 -1.32 -16.25
C LEU A 218 7.45 -0.31 -15.11
N TYR A 219 8.51 -0.39 -14.32
CA TYR A 219 8.74 0.58 -13.25
C TYR A 219 8.98 2.00 -13.81
N SER A 220 9.78 2.12 -14.86
CA SER A 220 9.99 3.40 -15.56
C SER A 220 8.69 3.95 -16.15
N ILE A 221 7.86 3.11 -16.78
CA ILE A 221 6.54 3.49 -17.28
C ILE A 221 5.67 4.02 -16.13
N LYS A 222 5.59 3.30 -15.02
CA LYS A 222 4.80 3.69 -13.84
C LYS A 222 5.24 5.04 -13.28
N GLU A 223 6.54 5.29 -13.13
CA GLU A 223 7.06 6.54 -12.57
C GLU A 223 6.82 7.75 -13.49
N VAL A 224 6.91 7.53 -14.80
CA VAL A 224 6.70 8.60 -15.79
C VAL A 224 5.20 8.89 -16.00
N TYR A 225 4.37 7.85 -16.16
CA TYR A 225 2.92 7.97 -16.33
C TYR A 225 2.22 7.77 -14.99
N SER A 226 2.31 8.75 -14.14
CA SER A 226 1.66 8.80 -12.82
C SER A 226 1.26 10.22 -12.47
N SER A 227 0.30 10.39 -11.58
CA SER A 227 -0.01 11.71 -11.01
C SER A 227 1.24 12.35 -10.42
N LYS A 228 1.47 13.63 -10.72
CA LYS A 228 2.64 14.37 -10.25
C LYS A 228 2.42 15.05 -8.90
N GLY A 229 1.19 14.97 -8.37
CA GLY A 229 0.82 15.58 -7.10
C GLY A 229 0.88 17.11 -7.09
N ASN A 230 0.29 17.71 -6.07
CA ASN A 230 0.32 19.17 -5.87
C ASN A 230 -0.13 20.01 -7.07
N GLY A 231 -1.02 19.46 -7.92
CA GLY A 231 -1.53 20.14 -9.11
C GLY A 231 -0.50 20.32 -10.24
N LYS A 232 0.62 19.59 -10.21
CA LYS A 232 1.59 19.60 -11.31
C LYS A 232 1.14 18.67 -12.43
N THR A 233 1.39 19.11 -13.66
CA THR A 233 1.20 18.31 -14.86
C THR A 233 2.47 17.53 -15.22
N MET A 234 2.37 16.58 -16.17
CA MET A 234 3.55 15.92 -16.72
C MET A 234 4.50 16.92 -17.40
N GLU A 235 3.98 17.97 -18.05
CA GLU A 235 4.78 19.02 -18.69
C GLU A 235 5.62 19.81 -17.68
N ASP A 236 5.10 20.05 -16.46
CA ASP A 236 5.85 20.72 -15.40
C ASP A 236 7.08 19.94 -14.94
N VAL A 237 7.03 18.61 -15.05
CA VAL A 237 8.12 17.71 -14.60
C VAL A 237 9.04 17.29 -15.75
N TYR A 238 8.44 17.05 -16.93
CA TYR A 238 9.13 16.56 -18.12
C TYR A 238 8.85 17.45 -19.35
N PRO A 239 9.25 18.74 -19.35
CA PRO A 239 8.96 19.67 -20.45
C PRO A 239 9.53 19.20 -21.80
N GLN A 240 10.55 18.34 -21.79
CA GLN A 240 11.16 17.76 -23.00
C GLN A 240 10.26 16.81 -23.77
N PHE A 241 9.12 16.38 -23.21
CA PHE A 241 8.13 15.52 -23.90
C PHE A 241 7.06 16.34 -24.63
N PHE A 242 7.15 17.66 -24.54
CA PHE A 242 6.15 18.59 -25.06
C PHE A 242 6.81 19.60 -25.99
N GLY A 243 6.02 20.13 -26.92
CA GLY A 243 6.46 21.15 -27.83
C GLY A 243 6.05 20.88 -29.29
N SER A 244 6.11 21.89 -30.14
CA SER A 244 5.63 21.83 -31.53
C SER A 244 6.37 20.82 -32.43
N ASN A 245 7.58 20.42 -32.02
CA ASN A 245 8.40 19.46 -32.78
C ASN A 245 8.37 18.05 -32.17
N ILE A 246 7.61 17.85 -31.09
CA ILE A 246 7.45 16.56 -30.43
C ILE A 246 6.16 15.91 -30.94
N SER A 247 6.27 14.69 -31.47
CA SER A 247 5.14 13.88 -31.92
C SER A 247 4.91 12.73 -30.95
N SER A 248 3.66 12.32 -30.80
CA SER A 248 3.26 11.08 -30.10
C SER A 248 2.79 10.02 -31.09
N GLU A 249 2.93 10.26 -32.37
CA GLU A 249 2.56 9.35 -33.44
C GLU A 249 3.75 8.53 -33.91
N ILE A 250 3.46 7.32 -34.41
CA ILE A 250 4.46 6.35 -34.83
C ILE A 250 4.61 6.40 -36.35
N LYS A 251 5.73 6.89 -36.85
CA LYS A 251 6.07 6.88 -38.27
C LYS A 251 6.69 5.53 -38.63
N VAL A 252 6.03 4.77 -39.46
CA VAL A 252 6.50 3.48 -39.97
C VAL A 252 7.44 3.72 -41.16
N ILE A 253 8.70 3.27 -41.02
CA ILE A 253 9.74 3.45 -42.07
C ILE A 253 10.11 2.13 -42.77
N LYS A 254 9.64 0.99 -42.21
CA LYS A 254 9.76 -0.35 -42.80
C LYS A 254 8.51 -1.14 -42.45
N ASP A 255 8.02 -1.96 -43.40
CA ASP A 255 6.84 -2.80 -43.18
C ASP A 255 6.97 -3.65 -41.92
N THR A 256 6.00 -3.52 -40.99
CA THR A 256 6.04 -4.21 -39.71
C THR A 256 4.66 -4.53 -39.16
N GLU A 257 4.56 -5.56 -38.33
CA GLU A 257 3.40 -5.79 -37.49
C GLU A 257 3.53 -4.94 -36.22
N LEU A 258 2.41 -4.45 -35.71
CA LEU A 258 2.31 -3.67 -34.47
C LEU A 258 1.29 -4.32 -33.54
N SER A 259 1.62 -4.38 -32.27
CA SER A 259 0.70 -4.83 -31.23
C SER A 259 0.62 -3.78 -30.12
N LEU A 260 -0.60 -3.50 -29.67
CA LEU A 260 -0.84 -2.62 -28.53
C LEU A 260 -1.11 -3.47 -27.28
N VAL A 261 -0.37 -3.20 -26.22
CA VAL A 261 -0.41 -3.97 -24.98
C VAL A 261 -0.85 -3.07 -23.84
N PHE A 262 -1.89 -3.46 -23.12
CA PHE A 262 -2.37 -2.73 -21.95
C PHE A 262 -1.37 -2.85 -20.80
N VAL A 263 -1.11 -1.73 -20.11
CA VAL A 263 -0.25 -1.68 -18.93
C VAL A 263 -1.06 -1.34 -17.69
N ALA A 264 -1.70 -0.17 -17.66
CA ALA A 264 -2.44 0.31 -16.49
C ALA A 264 -3.48 1.37 -16.88
N SER A 265 -4.36 1.70 -15.94
CA SER A 265 -5.23 2.86 -15.99
C SER A 265 -5.56 3.31 -14.56
N THR A 266 -5.39 4.60 -14.29
CA THR A 266 -5.82 5.24 -13.03
C THR A 266 -7.13 5.98 -13.20
N ALA A 267 -7.62 6.19 -14.44
CA ALA A 267 -8.85 6.93 -14.73
C ALA A 267 -10.06 6.42 -13.95
N SER A 268 -10.90 7.31 -13.46
CA SER A 268 -12.24 6.96 -12.99
C SER A 268 -13.17 6.58 -14.15
N TRP A 269 -12.89 7.06 -15.34
CA TRP A 269 -13.66 6.79 -16.55
C TRP A 269 -13.30 5.45 -17.18
N LYS A 270 -14.25 4.89 -17.91
CA LYS A 270 -14.09 3.67 -18.73
C LYS A 270 -13.80 4.08 -20.17
N ASN A 271 -12.54 4.26 -20.45
CA ASN A 271 -12.06 4.82 -21.72
C ASN A 271 -12.00 3.77 -22.84
N VAL A 272 -12.42 4.16 -24.04
CA VAL A 272 -12.25 3.37 -25.26
C VAL A 272 -11.00 3.84 -25.98
N VAL A 273 -10.13 2.91 -26.38
CA VAL A 273 -8.85 3.24 -27.02
C VAL A 273 -8.77 2.62 -28.41
N GLY A 274 -8.29 3.41 -29.35
CA GLY A 274 -8.03 2.99 -30.72
C GLY A 274 -6.94 3.79 -31.40
N TYR A 275 -6.83 3.56 -32.69
CA TYR A 275 -5.81 4.18 -33.54
C TYR A 275 -6.40 4.58 -34.89
N PHE A 276 -5.65 5.39 -35.60
CA PHE A 276 -5.91 5.76 -36.98
C PHE A 276 -4.59 5.81 -37.75
N THR A 277 -4.67 5.78 -39.09
CA THR A 277 -3.49 5.86 -39.95
C THR A 277 -3.66 6.94 -41.01
N TYR A 278 -2.55 7.52 -41.42
CA TYR A 278 -2.49 8.50 -42.49
C TYR A 278 -1.10 8.48 -43.17
N PRO A 279 -0.96 8.96 -44.42
CA PRO A 279 0.34 9.01 -45.09
C PRO A 279 1.33 9.93 -44.35
N THR A 280 2.53 9.46 -44.11
CA THR A 280 3.59 10.25 -43.45
C THR A 280 3.85 11.54 -44.22
N GLY A 281 3.97 12.66 -43.48
CA GLY A 281 4.16 13.99 -44.08
C GLY A 281 2.88 14.71 -44.48
N THR A 282 1.73 14.10 -44.29
CA THR A 282 0.41 14.77 -44.44
C THR A 282 -0.15 15.22 -43.10
N VAL A 283 -1.19 16.06 -43.11
CA VAL A 283 -1.88 16.56 -41.90
C VAL A 283 -3.20 15.79 -41.77
N PRO A 284 -3.37 15.03 -40.67
CA PRO A 284 -4.64 14.36 -40.43
C PRO A 284 -5.70 15.34 -39.92
N ASN A 285 -6.95 15.03 -40.17
CA ASN A 285 -8.09 15.71 -39.56
C ASN A 285 -9.24 14.71 -39.32
N VAL A 286 -10.22 15.09 -38.49
CA VAL A 286 -11.32 14.21 -38.09
C VAL A 286 -12.17 13.67 -39.23
N ASP A 287 -12.22 14.38 -40.38
CA ASP A 287 -13.04 14.02 -41.54
C ASP A 287 -12.32 13.01 -42.47
N ASN A 288 -10.99 12.93 -42.42
CA ASN A 288 -10.19 12.11 -43.32
C ASN A 288 -9.50 10.91 -42.69
N ILE A 289 -9.69 10.66 -41.38
CA ILE A 289 -9.17 9.48 -40.68
C ILE A 289 -10.25 8.43 -40.51
N GLN A 290 -9.81 7.15 -40.43
CA GLN A 290 -10.64 6.04 -40.00
C GLN A 290 -10.16 5.56 -38.65
N LYS A 291 -10.99 5.70 -37.61
CA LYS A 291 -10.67 5.21 -36.26
C LYS A 291 -10.90 3.71 -36.20
N VAL A 292 -9.90 2.97 -35.77
CA VAL A 292 -9.97 1.52 -35.59
C VAL A 292 -9.93 1.21 -34.09
N LEU A 293 -10.91 0.44 -33.63
CA LEU A 293 -11.03 0.04 -32.24
C LEU A 293 -9.93 -0.98 -31.88
N ALA A 294 -9.19 -0.70 -30.79
CA ALA A 294 -8.23 -1.64 -30.21
C ALA A 294 -8.73 -2.20 -28.88
N PHE A 295 -9.10 -1.34 -27.93
CA PHE A 295 -9.61 -1.74 -26.61
C PHE A 295 -10.94 -1.05 -26.33
N PRO A 296 -12.05 -1.82 -26.24
CA PRO A 296 -13.37 -1.26 -25.92
C PRO A 296 -13.46 -0.64 -24.55
N ASN A 297 -12.66 -1.12 -23.59
CA ASN A 297 -12.61 -0.62 -22.24
C ASN A 297 -11.20 -0.75 -21.66
N ALA A 298 -10.46 0.34 -21.54
CA ALA A 298 -9.11 0.39 -20.99
C ALA A 298 -9.12 0.41 -19.45
N THR A 299 -9.84 -0.52 -18.83
CA THR A 299 -10.01 -0.57 -17.37
C THR A 299 -9.48 -1.90 -16.80
N PRO A 300 -8.65 -1.86 -15.74
CA PRO A 300 -8.10 -3.07 -15.14
C PRO A 300 -9.18 -3.92 -14.46
N ILE A 301 -8.94 -5.25 -14.39
CA ILE A 301 -9.88 -6.25 -13.90
C ILE A 301 -10.29 -6.07 -12.43
N ASN A 302 -9.43 -5.50 -11.61
CA ASN A 302 -9.65 -5.28 -10.18
C ASN A 302 -10.37 -3.97 -9.85
N LYS A 303 -10.73 -3.17 -10.85
CA LYS A 303 -11.45 -1.91 -10.60
C LYS A 303 -12.90 -2.17 -10.24
N ILE A 304 -13.29 -1.67 -9.08
CA ILE A 304 -14.63 -1.77 -8.51
C ILE A 304 -15.22 -0.37 -8.40
N VAL A 305 -16.41 -0.17 -8.94
CA VAL A 305 -17.21 1.06 -8.79
C VAL A 305 -18.58 0.65 -8.26
N GLU A 306 -19.06 1.31 -7.20
CA GLU A 306 -20.36 1.00 -6.57
C GLU A 306 -20.54 -0.49 -6.24
N ASN A 307 -19.48 -1.16 -5.77
CA ASN A 307 -19.40 -2.60 -5.49
C ASN A 307 -19.52 -3.53 -6.72
N GLU A 308 -19.47 -3.01 -7.94
CA GLU A 308 -19.47 -3.79 -9.18
C GLU A 308 -18.11 -3.72 -9.86
N ARG A 309 -17.64 -4.85 -10.40
CA ARG A 309 -16.48 -4.90 -11.28
C ARG A 309 -16.80 -4.17 -12.58
N VAL A 310 -15.92 -3.29 -13.05
CA VAL A 310 -16.14 -2.47 -14.25
C VAL A 310 -15.09 -2.65 -15.34
N GLY A 311 -14.06 -3.46 -15.10
CA GLY A 311 -12.97 -3.72 -16.04
C GLY A 311 -12.64 -5.20 -16.18
N ALA A 312 -11.78 -5.53 -17.16
CA ALA A 312 -11.37 -6.90 -17.46
C ALA A 312 -9.90 -7.04 -17.84
N LEU A 313 -9.16 -5.92 -17.98
CA LEU A 313 -7.80 -5.99 -18.48
C LEU A 313 -6.78 -6.33 -17.40
N LEU A 314 -5.79 -7.10 -17.80
CA LEU A 314 -4.56 -7.37 -17.06
C LEU A 314 -3.40 -6.67 -17.76
N CYS A 315 -2.43 -6.18 -17.00
CA CYS A 315 -1.15 -5.77 -17.58
C CYS A 315 -0.59 -6.90 -18.45
N GLY A 316 -0.22 -6.56 -19.66
CA GLY A 316 0.25 -7.53 -20.65
C GLY A 316 -0.81 -8.12 -21.58
N HIS A 317 -2.10 -7.74 -21.44
CA HIS A 317 -3.09 -8.08 -22.45
C HIS A 317 -2.78 -7.39 -23.78
N GLU A 318 -2.53 -8.17 -24.81
CA GLU A 318 -2.05 -7.73 -26.13
C GLU A 318 -3.12 -7.90 -27.21
N VAL A 319 -3.27 -6.87 -28.04
CA VAL A 319 -4.08 -6.89 -29.28
C VAL A 319 -3.17 -6.59 -30.46
N LYS A 320 -3.12 -7.49 -31.42
CA LYS A 320 -2.46 -7.24 -32.72
C LYS A 320 -3.28 -6.24 -33.52
N LEU A 321 -2.64 -5.13 -33.87
CA LEU A 321 -3.26 -4.09 -34.69
C LEU A 321 -3.21 -4.49 -36.18
N LYS A 322 -4.17 -4.00 -36.95
CA LYS A 322 -4.25 -4.26 -38.41
C LYS A 322 -4.33 -2.95 -39.18
N TYR A 323 -3.59 -2.86 -40.25
CA TYR A 323 -3.60 -1.71 -41.14
C TYR A 323 -4.85 -1.75 -42.05
N TRP A 324 -5.66 -0.69 -42.03
CA TRP A 324 -6.76 -0.55 -42.97
C TRP A 324 -6.24 -0.01 -44.29
N ASN A 325 -6.22 -0.87 -45.31
CA ASN A 325 -5.86 -0.47 -46.68
C ASN A 325 -7.12 0.05 -47.40
N SER A 326 -7.22 1.37 -47.56
CA SER A 326 -8.39 2.02 -48.14
C SER A 326 -8.53 1.77 -49.65
N GLU A 327 -7.43 1.48 -50.35
CA GLU A 327 -7.47 1.14 -51.80
C GLU A 327 -8.04 -0.26 -52.02
N LYS A 328 -7.65 -1.22 -51.18
CA LYS A 328 -8.10 -2.61 -51.26
C LYS A 328 -9.39 -2.86 -50.45
N GLN A 329 -9.85 -1.90 -49.66
CA GLN A 329 -11.00 -2.02 -48.75
C GLN A 329 -10.91 -3.25 -47.83
N GLN A 330 -9.70 -3.49 -47.27
CA GLN A 330 -9.44 -4.63 -46.37
C GLN A 330 -8.40 -4.31 -45.30
N PHE A 331 -8.42 -5.08 -44.22
CA PHE A 331 -7.38 -5.07 -43.23
C PHE A 331 -6.19 -5.95 -43.65
N GLU A 332 -4.98 -5.45 -43.39
CA GLU A 332 -3.70 -6.12 -43.57
C GLU A 332 -2.97 -6.26 -42.23
N ASP A 333 -2.16 -7.32 -42.07
CA ASP A 333 -1.46 -7.58 -40.83
C ASP A 333 -0.28 -6.62 -40.61
N LYS A 334 0.35 -6.15 -41.72
CA LYS A 334 1.50 -5.25 -41.65
C LYS A 334 1.12 -3.83 -42.01
N PHE A 335 1.66 -2.92 -41.24
CA PHE A 335 1.66 -1.49 -41.53
C PHE A 335 2.79 -1.21 -42.51
N PRO A 336 2.51 -0.63 -43.69
CA PRO A 336 3.53 -0.38 -44.71
C PRO A 336 4.41 0.83 -44.35
N ALA A 337 5.61 0.84 -44.87
CA ALA A 337 6.47 2.02 -44.80
C ALA A 337 5.79 3.25 -45.45
N GLY A 338 6.01 4.42 -44.85
CA GLY A 338 5.39 5.68 -45.29
C GLY A 338 4.01 5.97 -44.66
N VAL A 339 3.58 5.15 -43.68
CA VAL A 339 2.35 5.38 -42.91
C VAL A 339 2.71 5.88 -41.52
N THR A 340 1.92 6.81 -41.02
CA THR A 340 1.95 7.26 -39.62
C THR A 340 0.74 6.72 -38.87
N VAL A 341 0.96 6.17 -37.68
CA VAL A 341 -0.09 5.67 -36.78
C VAL A 341 -0.29 6.71 -35.67
N GLY A 342 -1.51 7.24 -35.59
CA GLY A 342 -1.99 8.10 -34.53
C GLY A 342 -2.92 7.36 -33.59
N TRP A 343 -3.15 7.94 -32.44
CA TRP A 343 -3.94 7.36 -31.35
C TRP A 343 -5.18 8.18 -31.06
N CYS A 344 -6.24 7.51 -30.63
CA CYS A 344 -7.47 8.18 -30.20
C CYS A 344 -8.09 7.49 -28.98
N LEU A 345 -8.76 8.30 -28.15
CA LEU A 345 -9.46 7.87 -26.94
C LEU A 345 -10.85 8.49 -26.90
N GLU A 346 -11.89 7.67 -26.68
CA GLU A 346 -13.24 8.11 -26.36
C GLU A 346 -13.39 8.09 -24.82
N GLY A 347 -13.46 9.27 -24.20
CA GLY A 347 -13.52 9.40 -22.74
C GLY A 347 -14.82 8.84 -22.18
N ASN A 348 -14.76 8.03 -21.14
CA ASN A 348 -15.88 7.32 -20.51
C ASN A 348 -16.81 6.62 -21.52
N GLY A 349 -16.26 6.17 -22.63
CA GLY A 349 -17.00 5.68 -23.79
C GLY A 349 -17.54 4.26 -23.66
N PHE A 350 -17.23 3.53 -22.57
CA PHE A 350 -17.71 2.16 -22.37
C PHE A 350 -18.85 2.09 -21.34
N ASN A 351 -19.97 1.48 -21.71
CA ASN A 351 -21.11 1.31 -20.82
C ASN A 351 -21.77 -0.06 -21.01
N LYS A 352 -21.53 -1.00 -20.07
CA LYS A 352 -22.18 -2.32 -20.00
C LYS A 352 -22.19 -3.03 -21.36
N GLY A 353 -21.01 -3.17 -21.96
CA GLY A 353 -20.82 -3.83 -23.27
C GLY A 353 -21.00 -2.90 -24.48
N ASN A 354 -21.52 -1.68 -24.34
CA ASN A 354 -21.72 -0.77 -25.45
C ASN A 354 -20.66 0.34 -25.48
N ILE A 355 -20.31 0.79 -26.68
CA ILE A 355 -19.48 1.98 -26.89
C ILE A 355 -20.40 3.16 -27.21
N VAL A 356 -20.31 4.21 -26.40
CA VAL A 356 -21.17 5.38 -26.43
C VAL A 356 -20.35 6.67 -26.38
N ARG A 357 -20.91 7.78 -26.88
CA ARG A 357 -20.34 9.12 -26.71
C ARG A 357 -21.22 9.94 -25.82
N HIS A 358 -20.64 10.47 -24.74
CA HIS A 358 -21.36 11.32 -23.81
C HIS A 358 -21.14 12.80 -24.12
N SER A 359 -22.22 13.57 -24.23
CA SER A 359 -22.16 15.01 -24.52
C SER A 359 -21.38 15.82 -23.45
N TYR A 360 -21.34 15.35 -22.22
CA TYR A 360 -20.59 16.01 -21.13
C TYR A 360 -19.07 15.77 -21.23
N VAL A 361 -18.64 14.72 -21.92
CA VAL A 361 -17.21 14.43 -22.17
C VAL A 361 -16.72 15.22 -23.38
N GLY A 362 -17.58 15.38 -24.40
CA GLY A 362 -17.27 16.08 -25.63
C GLY A 362 -16.64 15.18 -26.70
N GLU A 363 -15.73 15.74 -27.47
CA GLU A 363 -15.07 15.06 -28.59
C GLU A 363 -14.03 14.04 -28.12
N PRO A 364 -13.69 13.01 -28.97
CA PRO A 364 -12.57 12.14 -28.72
C PRO A 364 -11.25 12.91 -28.56
N ARG A 365 -10.31 12.30 -27.85
CA ARG A 365 -8.96 12.82 -27.69
C ARG A 365 -8.03 12.18 -28.70
N TYR A 366 -7.18 12.97 -29.35
CA TYR A 366 -6.29 12.53 -30.43
C TYR A 366 -4.82 12.82 -30.06
N SER A 367 -3.91 11.99 -30.57
CA SER A 367 -2.47 12.21 -30.45
C SER A 367 -2.01 13.45 -31.23
N TYR A 368 -2.63 13.72 -32.38
CA TYR A 368 -2.35 14.92 -33.17
C TYR A 368 -3.06 16.12 -32.54
N SER A 369 -2.30 17.01 -31.89
CA SER A 369 -2.84 18.08 -31.02
C SER A 369 -3.84 18.99 -31.74
N ALA A 370 -3.63 19.29 -33.04
CA ALA A 370 -4.53 20.16 -33.80
C ALA A 370 -5.91 19.54 -34.08
N MET A 371 -6.09 18.25 -33.85
CA MET A 371 -7.40 17.58 -33.91
C MET A 371 -8.19 17.72 -32.60
N ASN A 372 -7.57 18.15 -31.53
CA ASN A 372 -8.24 18.43 -30.25
C ASN A 372 -8.75 19.87 -30.24
N SER A 373 -9.98 20.08 -29.77
CA SER A 373 -10.63 21.41 -29.77
C SER A 373 -9.87 22.50 -29.00
N ASP A 374 -9.04 22.11 -28.06
CA ASP A 374 -8.18 22.98 -27.26
C ASP A 374 -6.72 23.02 -27.75
N ASN A 375 -6.39 22.33 -28.84
CA ASN A 375 -5.05 22.16 -29.41
C ASN A 375 -4.00 21.58 -28.44
N LYS A 376 -4.44 20.94 -27.35
CA LYS A 376 -3.52 20.32 -26.39
C LYS A 376 -3.09 18.92 -26.82
N GLN A 377 -1.88 18.58 -26.46
CA GLN A 377 -1.40 17.20 -26.53
C GLN A 377 -2.22 16.33 -25.56
N ARG A 378 -2.74 15.18 -26.05
CA ARG A 378 -3.57 14.27 -25.27
C ARG A 378 -2.97 12.86 -25.21
N VAL A 379 -1.83 12.67 -25.83
CA VAL A 379 -1.07 11.43 -25.81
C VAL A 379 0.40 11.77 -25.69
N VAL A 380 1.13 11.01 -24.88
CA VAL A 380 2.60 11.06 -24.80
C VAL A 380 3.12 9.68 -25.14
N ALA A 381 4.03 9.61 -26.14
CA ALA A 381 4.68 8.38 -26.58
C ALA A 381 6.19 8.49 -26.34
N LEU A 382 6.77 7.49 -25.66
CA LEU A 382 8.18 7.48 -25.24
C LEU A 382 8.82 6.17 -25.65
N ARG A 383 9.95 6.25 -26.36
CA ARG A 383 10.71 5.10 -26.82
C ARG A 383 11.54 4.48 -25.69
N ASP A 384 11.46 3.18 -25.50
CA ASP A 384 12.38 2.46 -24.63
C ASP A 384 13.75 2.31 -25.28
N LYS A 385 14.76 2.94 -24.67
CA LYS A 385 16.14 2.91 -25.16
C LYS A 385 16.79 1.51 -25.09
N GLY A 386 16.32 0.68 -24.15
CA GLY A 386 16.84 -0.69 -23.95
C GLY A 386 16.40 -1.67 -25.04
N THR A 387 15.28 -1.40 -25.67
CA THR A 387 14.70 -2.21 -26.74
C THR A 387 14.09 -1.31 -27.81
N ASP A 388 14.74 -1.05 -28.92
CA ASP A 388 14.20 -0.22 -30.03
C ASP A 388 12.87 -0.74 -30.62
N GLN A 389 12.26 -1.74 -30.00
CA GLN A 389 11.04 -2.40 -30.40
C GLN A 389 9.86 -2.13 -29.45
N LEU A 390 10.00 -1.18 -28.52
CA LEU A 390 8.98 -0.86 -27.55
C LEU A 390 8.80 0.65 -27.40
N VAL A 391 7.54 1.10 -27.41
CA VAL A 391 7.15 2.49 -27.16
C VAL A 391 6.07 2.51 -26.09
N ALA A 392 6.32 3.20 -24.97
CA ALA A 392 5.32 3.46 -23.94
C ALA A 392 4.37 4.58 -24.40
N ILE A 393 3.06 4.43 -24.18
CA ILE A 393 2.05 5.38 -24.62
C ILE A 393 1.08 5.65 -23.47
N GLY A 394 0.98 6.91 -23.07
CA GLY A 394 0.02 7.37 -22.06
C GLY A 394 -1.01 8.31 -22.67
N PHE A 395 -2.25 8.15 -22.24
CA PHE A 395 -3.39 8.93 -22.68
C PHE A 395 -3.93 9.81 -21.55
N GLU A 396 -4.43 10.96 -21.95
CA GLU A 396 -5.13 11.93 -21.12
C GLU A 396 -6.59 12.05 -21.54
N ASP A 397 -7.50 11.74 -20.64
CA ASP A 397 -8.94 11.78 -20.95
C ASP A 397 -9.61 13.11 -20.55
N ASN A 398 -9.03 13.90 -19.65
CA ASN A 398 -9.64 15.11 -19.10
C ASN A 398 -8.68 16.31 -19.03
N LYS A 399 -8.23 16.74 -17.83
CA LYS A 399 -7.56 18.05 -17.63
C LYS A 399 -6.37 18.05 -16.70
N ASP A 400 -6.13 17.00 -15.95
CA ASP A 400 -5.03 16.89 -14.99
C ASP A 400 -3.66 16.70 -15.66
N LEU A 401 -3.64 16.30 -16.94
CA LEU A 401 -2.48 16.23 -17.80
C LEU A 401 -1.32 15.40 -17.20
N ASP A 402 -1.67 14.27 -16.59
CA ASP A 402 -0.71 13.32 -16.04
C ASP A 402 -0.46 12.10 -16.95
N TYR A 403 -1.32 11.90 -17.96
CA TYR A 403 -1.25 10.89 -19.02
C TYR A 403 -1.26 9.45 -18.49
N CYS A 404 -1.82 9.21 -17.33
CA CYS A 404 -1.98 7.90 -16.73
C CYS A 404 -3.42 7.34 -16.78
N ASP A 405 -4.34 8.02 -17.46
CA ASP A 405 -5.73 7.59 -17.63
C ASP A 405 -5.86 6.28 -18.38
N ALA A 406 -4.98 6.03 -19.34
CA ALA A 406 -4.80 4.74 -19.99
C ALA A 406 -3.35 4.63 -20.47
N THR A 407 -2.63 3.64 -19.98
CA THR A 407 -1.22 3.44 -20.32
C THR A 407 -1.04 2.13 -21.05
N PHE A 408 -0.35 2.19 -22.17
CA PHE A 408 -0.05 1.05 -23.02
C PHE A 408 1.45 1.02 -23.36
N TYR A 409 1.88 -0.07 -23.96
CA TYR A 409 3.08 -0.04 -24.79
C TYR A 409 2.80 -0.67 -26.16
N LEU A 410 3.47 -0.13 -27.16
CA LEU A 410 3.45 -0.64 -28.52
C LEU A 410 4.64 -1.57 -28.70
N LYS A 411 4.37 -2.78 -29.20
CA LYS A 411 5.38 -3.73 -29.66
C LYS A 411 5.53 -3.59 -31.18
N ILE A 412 6.77 -3.52 -31.62
CA ILE A 412 7.16 -3.44 -33.01
C ILE A 412 7.86 -4.76 -33.38
N ALA A 413 7.29 -5.53 -34.31
CA ALA A 413 7.82 -6.85 -34.66
C ALA A 413 9.19 -6.78 -35.32
N GLU A 414 9.36 -5.83 -36.23
CA GLU A 414 10.59 -5.67 -37.01
C GLU A 414 11.49 -4.58 -36.38
N SER A 415 12.72 -4.91 -36.07
CA SER A 415 13.65 -3.91 -35.56
C SER A 415 13.88 -2.76 -36.56
N GLN A 416 14.05 -1.54 -36.00
CA GLN A 416 14.26 -0.33 -36.82
C GLN A 416 13.12 -0.07 -37.83
N ALA A 417 11.91 -0.49 -37.56
CA ALA A 417 10.76 -0.27 -38.45
C ALA A 417 10.03 1.04 -38.22
N ILE A 418 10.32 1.73 -37.14
CA ILE A 418 9.76 3.06 -36.83
C ILE A 418 10.86 4.11 -36.78
N ASP A 419 10.46 5.37 -36.99
CA ASP A 419 11.33 6.52 -36.82
C ASP A 419 11.73 6.70 -35.34
N THR A 420 12.93 7.18 -35.08
CA THR A 420 13.50 7.35 -33.73
C THR A 420 13.31 8.75 -33.16
N ASP A 421 12.48 9.59 -33.77
CA ASP A 421 12.23 10.98 -33.34
C ASP A 421 11.44 11.10 -32.02
N LEU A 422 10.91 9.97 -31.47
CA LEU A 422 10.21 9.97 -30.19
C LEU A 422 11.17 10.25 -29.02
N PRO A 423 10.73 11.02 -28.01
CA PRO A 423 11.49 11.18 -26.78
C PRO A 423 11.77 9.82 -26.10
N GLU A 424 12.89 9.74 -25.38
CA GLU A 424 13.27 8.53 -24.66
C GLU A 424 12.49 8.40 -23.34
N LEU A 425 12.05 7.17 -23.02
CA LEU A 425 11.52 6.84 -21.69
C LEU A 425 12.66 6.91 -20.66
N PRO A 426 12.56 7.76 -19.64
CA PRO A 426 13.57 7.82 -18.58
C PRO A 426 13.70 6.49 -17.85
N SER A 427 14.92 6.02 -17.67
CA SER A 427 15.20 4.85 -16.83
C SER A 427 15.14 5.27 -15.36
N VAL A 428 14.32 4.59 -14.58
CA VAL A 428 14.17 4.82 -13.14
C VAL A 428 14.53 3.52 -12.41
N ASP A 429 15.46 3.65 -11.45
CA ASP A 429 15.82 2.50 -10.62
C ASP A 429 14.73 2.22 -9.56
N PRO A 430 14.37 0.95 -9.36
CA PRO A 430 13.40 0.58 -8.35
C PRO A 430 13.95 0.78 -6.92
N PRO A 431 13.09 0.98 -5.92
CA PRO A 431 13.53 1.08 -4.54
C PRO A 431 14.13 -0.24 -4.05
N ILE A 432 15.31 -0.17 -3.45
CA ILE A 432 16.01 -1.33 -2.84
C ILE A 432 15.76 -1.45 -1.33
N THR A 433 15.03 -0.52 -0.73
CA THR A 433 14.72 -0.48 0.70
C THR A 433 13.25 -0.77 0.94
N VAL A 434 12.98 -1.69 1.84
CA VAL A 434 11.64 -2.01 2.36
C VAL A 434 11.55 -1.50 3.78
N ASN A 435 10.44 -0.87 4.14
CA ASN A 435 10.19 -0.36 5.48
C ASN A 435 8.99 -1.08 6.09
N ASN A 436 9.17 -1.64 7.29
CA ASN A 436 8.06 -2.15 8.09
C ASN A 436 7.78 -1.20 9.25
N THR A 437 6.57 -0.67 9.32
CA THR A 437 6.16 0.25 10.39
C THR A 437 5.05 -0.36 11.23
N VAL A 438 5.25 -0.36 12.55
CA VAL A 438 4.27 -0.80 13.55
C VAL A 438 4.03 0.36 14.51
N THR A 439 2.76 0.60 14.85
CA THR A 439 2.35 1.59 15.86
C THR A 439 1.53 0.92 16.94
N GLY A 440 1.55 1.46 18.14
CA GLY A 440 0.74 0.92 19.24
C GLY A 440 0.82 1.77 20.51
N LEU A 441 0.15 1.30 21.53
CA LEU A 441 0.16 1.82 22.88
C LEU A 441 0.74 0.77 23.82
N LEU A 442 1.66 1.18 24.69
CA LEU A 442 2.18 0.36 25.79
C LEU A 442 1.54 0.87 27.06
N ALA A 443 0.93 -0.03 27.84
CA ALA A 443 0.28 0.29 29.09
C ALA A 443 0.83 -0.61 30.21
N PHE A 444 1.11 -0.05 31.39
CA PHE A 444 1.73 -0.77 32.50
C PHE A 444 1.11 -0.37 33.84
N GLU A 445 1.06 -1.36 34.77
CA GLU A 445 0.82 -1.21 36.17
C GLU A 445 2.14 -1.06 36.93
N ASP A 446 2.27 -0.14 37.91
CA ASP A 446 3.52 0.19 38.57
C ASP A 446 3.73 -0.48 39.94
N LEU A 447 2.77 -1.28 40.41
CA LEU A 447 2.81 -1.91 41.74
C LEU A 447 3.44 -3.30 41.80
N TRP A 448 3.77 -3.92 40.66
CA TRP A 448 4.42 -5.24 40.65
C TRP A 448 5.60 -5.32 41.66
N PRO A 449 5.77 -6.43 42.41
CA PRO A 449 5.05 -7.71 42.37
C PRO A 449 3.74 -7.74 43.14
N SER A 450 3.31 -6.63 43.76
CA SER A 450 2.03 -6.51 44.43
C SER A 450 0.91 -6.21 43.44
N GLN A 451 -0.29 -6.56 43.85
CA GLN A 451 -1.50 -6.32 43.07
C GLN A 451 -1.74 -4.81 42.91
N GLY A 452 -2.04 -4.39 41.66
CA GLY A 452 -2.57 -3.08 41.30
C GLY A 452 -4.10 -3.04 41.29
N ASP A 453 -4.67 -2.00 40.76
CA ASP A 453 -6.11 -1.90 40.47
C ASP A 453 -6.46 -2.38 39.04
N TYR A 454 -5.46 -2.65 38.21
CA TYR A 454 -5.51 -3.23 36.88
C TYR A 454 -6.35 -2.43 35.89
N ASP A 455 -6.33 -1.11 36.00
CA ASP A 455 -6.95 -0.20 35.05
C ASP A 455 -5.99 0.21 33.91
N MET A 456 -4.72 -0.29 33.95
CA MET A 456 -3.68 -0.16 32.93
C MET A 456 -3.38 1.29 32.56
N ASN A 457 -3.43 2.20 33.52
CA ASN A 457 -3.26 3.62 33.29
C ASN A 457 -2.04 4.25 34.01
N ASP A 458 -1.31 3.49 34.83
CA ASP A 458 -0.18 4.03 35.61
C ASP A 458 0.91 4.62 34.71
N VAL A 459 1.23 3.92 33.61
CA VAL A 459 2.18 4.39 32.60
C VAL A 459 1.65 4.04 31.21
N ILE A 460 1.39 5.06 30.37
CA ILE A 460 1.01 4.85 28.96
C ILE A 460 2.00 5.56 28.05
N VAL A 461 2.54 4.81 27.08
CA VAL A 461 3.49 5.29 26.06
C VAL A 461 3.00 4.91 24.67
N GLU A 462 2.80 5.90 23.82
CA GLU A 462 2.62 5.68 22.37
C GLU A 462 3.95 5.33 21.74
N TYR A 463 3.93 4.40 20.77
CA TYR A 463 5.12 4.12 19.99
C TYR A 463 4.81 3.95 18.49
N LYS A 464 5.83 4.26 17.70
CA LYS A 464 5.90 3.92 16.28
C LYS A 464 7.30 3.39 15.99
N SER A 465 7.38 2.19 15.46
CA SER A 465 8.64 1.54 15.11
C SER A 465 8.72 1.30 13.62
N THR A 466 9.80 1.73 12.97
CA THR A 466 10.06 1.51 11.55
C THR A 466 11.37 0.74 11.37
N ILE A 467 11.27 -0.46 10.81
CA ILE A 467 12.41 -1.33 10.52
C ILE A 467 12.72 -1.23 9.02
N TYR A 468 13.94 -0.85 8.70
CA TYR A 468 14.45 -0.73 7.33
C TYR A 468 15.20 -2.01 6.95
N GLN A 469 14.80 -2.61 5.84
CA GLN A 469 15.38 -3.84 5.31
C GLN A 469 15.93 -3.59 3.90
N ASN A 470 17.00 -4.28 3.57
CA ASN A 470 17.48 -4.34 2.20
C ASN A 470 16.62 -5.33 1.42
N ALA A 471 15.92 -4.87 0.39
CA ALA A 471 15.00 -5.67 -0.42
C ALA A 471 15.70 -6.87 -1.11
N LEU A 472 17.01 -6.78 -1.40
CA LEU A 472 17.77 -7.83 -2.07
C LEU A 472 18.18 -8.94 -1.11
N THR A 473 18.51 -8.61 0.14
CA THR A 473 19.01 -9.58 1.14
C THR A 473 17.95 -9.96 2.16
N GLY A 474 16.87 -9.17 2.30
CA GLY A 474 15.86 -9.33 3.34
C GLY A 474 16.37 -9.01 4.74
N LYS A 475 17.61 -8.49 4.91
CA LYS A 475 18.20 -8.19 6.21
C LYS A 475 17.84 -6.79 6.69
N ALA A 476 17.53 -6.66 7.98
CA ALA A 476 17.34 -5.37 8.62
C ALA A 476 18.69 -4.71 8.90
N TYR A 477 18.83 -3.45 8.50
CA TYR A 477 20.06 -2.68 8.67
C TYR A 477 19.87 -1.42 9.51
N LYS A 478 18.62 -1.01 9.77
CA LYS A 478 18.31 0.20 10.55
C LYS A 478 16.93 0.10 11.18
N ILE A 479 16.79 0.64 12.38
CA ILE A 479 15.52 0.87 13.08
C ILE A 479 15.37 2.37 13.35
N VAL A 480 14.15 2.87 13.26
CA VAL A 480 13.76 4.20 13.75
C VAL A 480 12.52 4.03 14.62
N ASP A 481 12.68 4.27 15.91
CA ASP A 481 11.61 4.19 16.90
C ASP A 481 11.22 5.58 17.38
N GLU A 482 9.93 5.85 17.46
CA GLU A 482 9.38 7.05 18.07
C GLU A 482 8.58 6.62 19.31
N PHE A 483 8.85 7.23 20.47
CA PHE A 483 8.10 7.02 21.71
C PHE A 483 7.60 8.34 22.25
N THR A 484 6.33 8.38 22.66
CA THR A 484 5.72 9.55 23.29
C THR A 484 5.00 9.11 24.56
N PRO A 485 5.50 9.46 25.76
CA PRO A 485 4.76 9.27 27.02
C PRO A 485 3.49 10.12 27.02
N VAL A 486 2.32 9.51 27.21
CA VAL A 486 1.03 10.22 27.07
C VAL A 486 0.26 10.33 28.38
N HIS A 487 0.44 9.41 29.32
CA HIS A 487 -0.30 9.42 30.58
C HIS A 487 0.49 8.83 31.76
N SER A 488 0.22 9.33 32.99
CA SER A 488 0.72 8.82 34.24
C SER A 488 -0.41 8.86 35.29
N GLY A 489 -1.06 7.72 35.53
CA GLY A 489 -2.11 7.54 36.53
C GLY A 489 -1.54 7.18 37.91
N GLY A 490 -0.48 6.38 37.95
CA GLY A 490 0.14 5.88 39.18
C GLY A 490 0.73 6.95 40.11
N SER A 491 0.94 6.61 41.36
CA SER A 491 1.53 7.52 42.34
C SER A 491 3.06 7.43 42.42
N LEU A 492 3.64 6.33 41.93
CA LEU A 492 5.08 6.07 41.99
C LEU A 492 5.84 6.81 40.87
N VAL A 493 7.16 6.88 41.02
CA VAL A 493 8.04 7.43 39.98
C VAL A 493 8.45 6.30 39.07
N SER A 494 8.02 6.38 37.81
CA SER A 494 8.28 5.36 36.82
C SER A 494 9.15 5.89 35.68
N GLY A 495 10.23 5.17 35.39
CA GLY A 495 11.05 5.36 34.20
C GLY A 495 10.62 4.37 33.09
N PHE A 496 11.14 4.57 31.89
CA PHE A 496 10.84 3.71 30.75
C PHE A 496 12.09 3.44 29.91
N GLY A 497 12.17 2.21 29.41
CA GLY A 497 13.18 1.76 28.49
C GLY A 497 12.71 0.56 27.69
N TYR A 498 13.56 0.10 26.78
CA TYR A 498 13.33 -1.13 26.04
C TYR A 498 14.64 -1.83 25.68
N GLN A 499 14.55 -3.13 25.43
CA GLN A 499 15.69 -3.98 25.11
C GLN A 499 15.44 -4.73 23.81
N LEU A 500 16.43 -4.76 22.93
CA LEU A 500 16.45 -5.64 21.76
C LEU A 500 16.89 -7.04 22.21
N TYR A 501 16.05 -7.71 23.01
CA TYR A 501 16.39 -8.90 23.80
C TYR A 501 16.81 -10.14 22.99
N GLN A 502 16.53 -10.14 21.66
CA GLN A 502 16.95 -11.21 20.74
C GLN A 502 18.23 -10.87 19.98
N LEU A 503 18.87 -9.73 20.26
CA LEU A 503 20.13 -9.32 19.66
C LEU A 503 21.28 -9.35 20.67
N GLU A 504 22.46 -9.74 20.18
CA GLU A 504 23.73 -9.52 20.87
C GLU A 504 24.20 -8.07 20.68
N GLN A 505 24.97 -7.54 21.63
CA GLN A 505 25.46 -6.14 21.62
C GLN A 505 26.24 -5.78 20.34
N ASP A 506 27.03 -6.71 19.81
CA ASP A 506 27.87 -6.50 18.61
C ASP A 506 27.07 -6.39 17.30
N ARG A 507 25.77 -6.70 17.33
CA ARG A 507 24.87 -6.55 16.18
C ARG A 507 24.36 -5.11 16.01
N VAL A 508 24.61 -4.24 16.96
CA VAL A 508 24.28 -2.82 16.91
C VAL A 508 25.55 -2.01 16.60
N ARG A 509 25.54 -1.27 15.49
CA ARG A 509 26.65 -0.41 15.07
C ARG A 509 26.63 0.96 15.73
N SER A 510 25.44 1.54 15.85
CA SER A 510 25.26 2.84 16.50
C SER A 510 23.83 2.98 17.05
N ILE A 511 23.69 3.81 18.11
CA ILE A 511 22.42 4.25 18.65
C ILE A 511 22.48 5.76 18.79
N LYS A 512 21.49 6.45 18.22
CA LYS A 512 21.28 7.89 18.35
C LYS A 512 19.89 8.15 18.88
N VAL A 513 19.79 9.01 19.90
CA VAL A 513 18.49 9.43 20.46
C VAL A 513 18.34 10.92 20.31
N GLU A 514 17.22 11.35 19.75
CA GLU A 514 16.76 12.74 19.68
C GLU A 514 15.54 12.89 20.59
N GLY A 515 15.56 13.86 21.51
CA GLY A 515 14.48 14.09 22.46
C GLY A 515 14.97 14.76 23.73
N PRO A 516 14.16 14.75 24.81
CA PRO A 516 14.57 15.27 26.10
C PRO A 516 15.84 14.63 26.64
N GLU A 517 16.59 15.37 27.44
CA GLU A 517 17.80 14.85 28.11
C GLU A 517 17.47 13.76 29.15
N GLY A 518 18.49 12.96 29.51
CA GLY A 518 18.40 11.91 30.53
C GLY A 518 18.35 10.49 29.95
N TRP A 519 18.26 10.34 28.64
CA TRP A 519 18.37 9.04 27.99
C TRP A 519 19.79 8.45 28.12
N ARG A 520 19.89 7.13 28.08
CA ARG A 520 21.18 6.41 28.09
C ARG A 520 21.08 5.03 27.46
N VAL A 521 22.20 4.52 26.96
CA VAL A 521 22.36 3.13 26.55
C VAL A 521 23.08 2.38 27.68
N GLU A 522 22.51 1.28 28.13
CA GLU A 522 23.15 0.41 29.13
C GLU A 522 24.06 -0.60 28.44
N THR A 523 25.38 -0.43 28.59
CA THR A 523 26.39 -1.27 27.94
C THR A 523 26.78 -2.52 28.75
N ASP A 524 26.33 -2.62 29.98
CA ASP A 524 26.53 -3.71 30.91
C ASP A 524 25.38 -4.73 30.92
N GLN A 525 24.64 -4.83 29.83
CA GLN A 525 23.57 -5.77 29.59
C GLN A 525 23.98 -6.80 28.54
N SER A 526 23.41 -8.00 28.57
CA SER A 526 23.62 -9.03 27.55
C SER A 526 23.08 -8.63 26.18
N SER A 527 22.02 -7.85 26.15
CA SER A 527 21.36 -7.35 24.93
C SER A 527 21.28 -5.82 24.91
N PRO A 528 21.23 -5.17 23.74
CA PRO A 528 21.13 -3.72 23.62
C PRO A 528 19.92 -3.18 24.37
N THR A 529 20.16 -2.32 25.36
CA THR A 529 19.14 -1.78 26.26
C THR A 529 19.21 -0.26 26.28
N ILE A 530 18.10 0.40 25.97
CA ILE A 530 17.99 1.85 25.90
C ILE A 530 17.00 2.32 26.96
N ILE A 531 17.44 3.24 27.83
CA ILE A 531 16.58 3.95 28.78
C ILE A 531 16.27 5.32 28.21
N LEU A 532 14.99 5.68 28.10
CA LEU A 532 14.57 6.97 27.54
C LEU A 532 14.41 8.03 28.62
N PHE A 533 13.83 7.68 29.78
CA PHE A 533 13.67 8.59 30.90
C PHE A 533 13.55 7.85 32.23
N ASP A 534 13.87 8.54 33.34
CA ASP A 534 13.75 8.01 34.68
C ASP A 534 12.45 8.47 35.40
N ASN A 535 11.77 9.49 34.86
CA ASN A 535 10.54 10.02 35.44
C ASN A 535 9.56 10.42 34.33
N LEU A 536 8.53 9.62 34.16
CA LEU A 536 7.47 9.81 33.16
C LEU A 536 6.83 11.21 33.26
N ARG A 537 6.53 11.69 34.45
CA ARG A 537 5.79 12.95 34.66
C ARG A 537 6.53 14.18 34.13
N SER A 538 7.87 14.12 34.08
CA SER A 538 8.70 15.22 33.55
C SER A 538 8.71 15.33 32.05
N VAL A 539 8.23 14.30 31.33
CA VAL A 539 8.37 14.17 29.87
C VAL A 539 7.07 13.84 29.13
N ILE A 540 5.91 13.92 29.80
CA ILE A 540 4.60 13.69 29.15
C ILE A 540 4.44 14.62 27.95
N GLY A 541 4.02 14.04 26.81
CA GLY A 541 3.81 14.73 25.55
C GLY A 541 5.09 15.06 24.78
N GLN A 542 6.28 14.71 25.29
CA GLN A 542 7.54 14.93 24.60
C GLN A 542 7.97 13.68 23.85
N LYS A 543 8.35 13.85 22.58
CA LYS A 543 8.72 12.75 21.69
C LYS A 543 10.21 12.43 21.79
N TYR A 544 10.51 11.14 21.84
CA TYR A 544 11.85 10.57 21.64
C TYR A 544 11.91 9.89 20.28
N THR A 545 12.96 10.13 19.50
CA THR A 545 13.26 9.40 18.26
C THR A 545 14.58 8.66 18.44
N VAL A 546 14.55 7.35 18.35
CA VAL A 546 15.73 6.48 18.50
C VAL A 546 16.07 5.89 17.15
N THR A 547 17.26 6.18 16.64
CA THR A 547 17.81 5.60 15.42
C THR A 547 18.88 4.58 15.79
N ILE A 548 18.74 3.35 15.31
CA ILE A 548 19.66 2.23 15.57
C ILE A 548 20.16 1.70 14.25
N ASP A 549 21.47 1.75 14.00
CA ASP A 549 22.10 1.11 12.85
C ASP A 549 22.53 -0.31 13.22
N LEU A 550 22.18 -1.26 12.36
CA LEU A 550 22.36 -2.70 12.60
C LEU A 550 23.41 -3.31 11.66
N ALA A 551 23.94 -4.44 12.05
CA ALA A 551 24.90 -5.23 11.28
C ALA A 551 24.19 -6.32 10.45
N ASP A 552 23.21 -5.93 9.60
CA ASP A 552 22.47 -6.82 8.69
C ASP A 552 21.86 -8.05 9.42
N VAL A 553 20.93 -7.80 10.33
CA VAL A 553 20.31 -8.81 11.19
C VAL A 553 19.06 -9.44 10.53
N ASP A 554 18.61 -10.58 11.05
CA ASP A 554 17.32 -11.13 10.69
C ASP A 554 16.19 -10.22 11.22
N PRO A 555 15.24 -9.77 10.40
CA PRO A 555 14.14 -8.91 10.85
C PRO A 555 13.33 -9.47 12.02
N LYS A 556 13.26 -10.78 12.15
CA LYS A 556 12.56 -11.45 13.27
C LYS A 556 13.20 -11.17 14.63
N GLN A 557 14.52 -10.93 14.66
CA GLN A 557 15.25 -10.61 15.90
C GLN A 557 14.98 -9.18 16.39
N VAL A 558 14.38 -8.36 15.54
CA VAL A 558 14.06 -6.95 15.83
C VAL A 558 12.58 -6.64 15.62
N ALA A 559 11.71 -7.63 15.83
CA ALA A 559 10.27 -7.43 15.75
C ALA A 559 9.79 -6.54 16.90
N SER A 560 9.13 -5.41 16.54
CA SER A 560 8.52 -4.48 17.51
C SER A 560 7.31 -5.14 18.23
N PRO A 561 7.05 -4.85 19.52
CA PRO A 561 7.60 -3.74 20.33
C PRO A 561 8.93 -4.06 21.02
N TYR A 562 9.66 -5.10 20.65
CA TYR A 562 10.88 -5.57 21.31
C TYR A 562 10.58 -6.12 22.71
N ASN A 563 11.31 -5.64 23.73
CA ASN A 563 11.04 -5.91 25.14
C ASN A 563 10.95 -4.55 25.88
N PRO A 564 9.82 -3.83 25.77
CA PRO A 564 9.63 -2.57 26.50
C PRO A 564 9.34 -2.85 27.96
N PHE A 565 9.80 -1.94 28.82
CA PHE A 565 9.59 -2.06 30.26
C PHE A 565 9.56 -0.68 30.96
N ILE A 566 8.87 -0.65 32.08
CA ILE A 566 9.03 0.42 33.05
C ILE A 566 9.92 -0.07 34.20
N PHE A 567 10.53 0.87 34.94
CA PHE A 567 11.17 0.58 36.20
C PHE A 567 10.68 1.57 37.24
N VAL A 568 10.41 1.07 38.46
CA VAL A 568 9.67 1.80 39.46
C VAL A 568 10.57 2.07 40.66
N THR A 569 10.83 3.35 40.96
CA THR A 569 11.68 3.83 42.04
C THR A 569 13.13 3.32 42.02
N SER A 570 13.39 2.18 41.46
CA SER A 570 14.70 1.53 41.33
C SER A 570 14.83 0.84 39.98
N ARG A 571 16.01 0.91 39.35
CA ARG A 571 16.31 0.23 38.09
C ARG A 571 16.17 -1.30 38.20
N ALA A 572 16.28 -1.87 39.38
CA ALA A 572 16.12 -3.29 39.61
C ALA A 572 14.65 -3.77 39.65
N ARG A 573 13.70 -2.86 39.93
CA ARG A 573 12.27 -3.18 39.94
C ARG A 573 11.67 -2.88 38.57
N GLU A 574 11.77 -3.84 37.69
CA GLU A 574 11.28 -3.75 36.32
C GLU A 574 9.88 -4.36 36.18
N VAL A 575 9.07 -3.80 35.30
CA VAL A 575 7.79 -4.39 34.84
C VAL A 575 7.78 -4.40 33.33
N HIS A 576 7.68 -5.59 32.75
CA HIS A 576 7.63 -5.80 31.30
C HIS A 576 6.23 -6.18 30.84
N LEU A 577 6.05 -6.29 29.52
CA LEU A 577 4.87 -6.94 28.96
C LEU A 577 4.85 -8.41 29.39
N VAL A 578 3.64 -9.00 29.41
CA VAL A 578 3.47 -10.41 29.76
C VAL A 578 4.35 -11.31 28.86
N ASN A 579 5.02 -12.28 29.50
CA ASN A 579 5.92 -13.26 28.86
C ASN A 579 7.20 -12.69 28.24
N TYR A 580 7.51 -11.41 28.43
CA TYR A 580 8.83 -10.87 28.08
C TYR A 580 9.82 -11.05 29.25
N PRO A 581 11.07 -11.45 28.95
CA PRO A 581 12.04 -11.73 30.02
C PRO A 581 12.53 -10.44 30.69
N PRO A 582 12.85 -10.50 32.00
CA PRO A 582 13.52 -9.40 32.68
C PRO A 582 14.92 -9.14 32.11
N THR A 583 15.41 -7.90 32.24
CA THR A 583 16.81 -7.59 31.89
C THR A 583 17.80 -8.15 32.93
N ASP A 584 19.12 -8.01 32.65
CA ASP A 584 20.15 -8.48 33.58
C ASP A 584 20.17 -7.68 34.88
N LYS A 585 19.59 -6.49 34.90
CA LYS A 585 19.51 -5.61 36.12
C LYS A 585 18.27 -5.83 36.95
N ALA A 586 17.31 -6.60 36.47
CA ALA A 586 16.10 -6.89 37.22
C ALA A 586 16.42 -7.72 38.48
N ASP A 587 15.76 -7.38 39.58
CA ASP A 587 15.79 -8.20 40.79
C ASP A 587 14.87 -9.42 40.61
N LYS A 588 15.49 -10.56 40.27
CA LYS A 588 14.79 -11.81 40.03
C LYS A 588 14.18 -12.46 41.26
N GLU A 589 14.56 -12.01 42.46
CA GLU A 589 14.00 -12.49 43.72
C GLU A 589 12.56 -11.96 43.96
N LEU A 590 12.15 -10.93 43.21
CA LEU A 590 10.79 -10.39 43.28
C LEU A 590 9.74 -11.31 42.65
N PHE A 591 10.11 -12.19 41.70
CA PHE A 591 9.18 -13.14 41.11
C PHE A 591 8.66 -14.14 42.14
N ASN A 592 7.39 -14.54 42.00
CA ASN A 592 6.69 -15.40 42.97
C ASN A 592 6.62 -14.82 44.40
N THR A 593 6.69 -13.50 44.53
CA THR A 593 6.43 -12.83 45.78
C THR A 593 5.13 -12.02 45.69
N HIS A 594 4.55 -11.69 46.84
CA HIS A 594 3.29 -10.93 46.94
C HIS A 594 2.15 -11.58 46.11
N ASP A 595 1.71 -10.95 45.01
CA ASP A 595 0.61 -11.41 44.18
C ASP A 595 1.11 -11.97 42.83
N ASP A 596 2.40 -11.89 42.57
CA ASP A 596 3.01 -12.42 41.35
C ASP A 596 2.97 -13.96 41.32
N VAL A 597 2.52 -14.53 40.22
CA VAL A 597 2.45 -15.99 39.98
C VAL A 597 3.23 -16.43 38.74
N SER A 598 4.23 -15.63 38.37
CA SER A 598 5.14 -15.92 37.28
C SER A 598 5.81 -17.30 37.43
N ASN A 599 6.11 -17.94 36.30
CA ASN A 599 6.92 -19.15 36.26
C ASN A 599 8.13 -18.93 35.35
N VAL A 600 9.19 -18.39 35.95
CA VAL A 600 10.43 -18.01 35.23
C VAL A 600 11.02 -19.16 34.44
N SER A 601 10.97 -20.40 34.97
CA SER A 601 11.50 -21.59 34.30
C SER A 601 10.66 -22.01 33.08
N ALA A 602 9.39 -21.62 33.03
CA ALA A 602 8.49 -21.88 31.91
C ALA A 602 8.37 -20.68 30.95
N GLY A 603 9.11 -19.58 31.20
CA GLY A 603 9.03 -18.37 30.37
C GLY A 603 7.75 -17.55 30.60
N ILE A 604 7.10 -17.72 31.74
CA ILE A 604 5.89 -16.99 32.13
C ILE A 604 6.29 -15.88 33.09
N TYR A 605 6.11 -14.64 32.69
CA TYR A 605 6.55 -13.46 33.43
C TYR A 605 5.44 -12.43 33.59
N TYR A 606 5.48 -11.67 34.70
CA TYR A 606 4.68 -10.47 34.96
C TYR A 606 3.16 -10.72 34.90
N ILE A 607 2.72 -11.73 35.65
CA ILE A 607 1.31 -12.13 35.80
C ILE A 607 0.96 -12.26 37.29
N SER A 608 -0.23 -11.80 37.66
CA SER A 608 -0.82 -12.04 38.97
C SER A 608 -2.17 -12.75 38.94
N ARG A 609 -2.62 -13.24 40.11
CA ARG A 609 -4.01 -13.66 40.33
C ARG A 609 -4.78 -12.55 41.02
N TYR A 610 -5.80 -12.00 40.37
CA TYR A 610 -6.59 -10.90 40.90
C TYR A 610 -7.35 -11.29 42.15
N LYS A 611 -7.09 -10.56 43.29
CA LYS A 611 -7.73 -10.77 44.59
C LYS A 611 -7.76 -12.22 45.09
N GLY A 612 -6.86 -13.07 44.65
CA GLY A 612 -6.83 -14.49 44.96
C GLY A 612 -7.86 -15.33 44.24
N GLU A 613 -8.50 -14.78 43.23
CA GLU A 613 -9.39 -15.49 42.30
C GLU A 613 -8.60 -16.17 41.18
N VAL A 614 -9.31 -16.88 40.32
CA VAL A 614 -8.67 -17.63 39.19
C VAL A 614 -8.27 -16.70 38.05
N ASP A 615 -8.81 -15.48 38.02
CA ASP A 615 -8.53 -14.52 36.96
C ASP A 615 -7.07 -14.08 36.97
N LEU A 616 -6.43 -14.24 35.84
CA LEU A 616 -5.05 -13.83 35.62
C LEU A 616 -5.04 -12.40 35.08
N MET A 617 -4.16 -11.57 35.64
CA MET A 617 -4.03 -10.18 35.22
C MET A 617 -2.59 -9.86 34.84
N PRO A 618 -2.38 -9.19 33.70
CA PRO A 618 -1.06 -8.74 33.27
C PRO A 618 -0.62 -7.50 34.05
N TYR A 619 0.69 -7.25 34.10
CA TYR A 619 1.24 -5.99 34.57
C TYR A 619 1.66 -5.06 33.44
N GLY A 620 1.65 -5.53 32.20
CA GLY A 620 1.92 -4.74 31.02
C GLY A 620 1.23 -5.31 29.78
N MET A 621 0.71 -4.43 28.91
CA MET A 621 -0.02 -4.74 27.69
C MET A 621 0.48 -3.89 26.50
N ASN A 622 0.26 -4.40 25.28
CA ASN A 622 0.55 -3.70 24.03
C ASN A 622 -0.64 -3.79 23.07
#